data_f2b3da8925a08bc30bc06e19d6e8e5bf
#
_entry.id   f2b3da8925a08bc30bc06e19d6e8e5bf
#
_cell.length_a   1.000
_cell.length_b   1.000
_cell.length_c   1.000
_cell.angle_alpha   90.00
_cell.angle_beta   90.00
_cell.angle_gamma   90.00
#
_symmetry.space_group_name_H-M   'P 1'
#
loop_
_entity.id
_entity.type
_entity.pdbx_description
1 polymer ?
#
loop_
_entity_poly.entity_id
_entity_poly.type
_entity_poly.pdbx_seq_one_letter_code
_entity_poly.pdbx_strand_id
1 'polypeptide(L)'
;MRIFKSFRFLKFIPGIDHLVKGIGRALKTSVVVLIGFIIYIFINGIFSFYLFKGISPEYFGDPLSSLYSTFKIFTLEGWYEIPENLTKNLSTITSFFTYMYFIFIVFTGGIFGISLVNSIFVDAMVSDNNDELEKKIDLIDKKIDELLTKKEKS
;
A
#
# COMPACT_ATOMS: atom_id res chain seq x y z
N MET A 1 8.93 4.04 28.03
CA MET A 1 10.34 4.00 27.58
C MET A 1 11.00 2.61 27.56
N ARG A 2 10.32 1.51 27.92
CA ARG A 2 10.88 0.13 27.86
C ARG A 2 10.78 -0.50 26.46
N ILE A 3 9.87 -0.08 25.63
CA ILE A 3 9.62 -0.63 24.26
C ILE A 3 10.83 -0.40 23.35
N PHE A 4 11.52 0.73 23.47
CA PHE A 4 12.73 1.01 22.65
C PHE A 4 13.93 0.08 22.95
N LYS A 5 13.97 -0.57 24.13
CA LYS A 5 15.01 -1.56 24.42
C LYS A 5 14.82 -2.86 23.64
N SER A 6 13.59 -3.20 23.27
CA SER A 6 13.26 -4.39 22.49
C SER A 6 13.72 -4.27 21.02
N PHE A 7 13.84 -3.05 20.49
CA PHE A 7 14.42 -2.84 19.15
C PHE A 7 15.92 -3.23 19.05
N ARG A 8 16.61 -3.40 20.19
CA ARG A 8 17.98 -3.88 20.20
C ARG A 8 18.11 -5.33 19.69
N PHE A 9 17.04 -6.13 19.81
CA PHE A 9 17.02 -7.50 19.27
C PHE A 9 17.05 -7.53 17.74
N LEU A 10 16.54 -6.51 17.07
CA LEU A 10 16.57 -6.42 15.61
C LEU A 10 18.00 -6.32 15.06
N LYS A 11 18.95 -5.77 15.83
CA LYS A 11 20.36 -5.67 15.43
C LYS A 11 21.11 -7.02 15.37
N PHE A 12 20.54 -8.07 15.93
CA PHE A 12 21.13 -9.41 15.88
C PHE A 12 20.79 -10.16 14.58
N ILE A 13 19.84 -9.62 13.76
CA ILE A 13 19.51 -10.24 12.48
C ILE A 13 20.47 -9.68 11.42
N PRO A 14 21.33 -10.54 10.82
CA PRO A 14 22.23 -10.08 9.76
C PRO A 14 21.41 -9.52 8.58
N GLY A 15 21.78 -8.33 8.11
CA GLY A 15 21.10 -7.67 7.00
C GLY A 15 19.87 -6.81 7.37
N ILE A 16 19.48 -6.72 8.65
CA ILE A 16 18.31 -5.92 9.07
C ILE A 16 18.47 -4.44 8.70
N ASP A 17 19.68 -3.90 8.79
CA ASP A 17 19.95 -2.49 8.45
C ASP A 17 19.70 -2.21 6.97
N HIS A 18 19.97 -3.19 6.11
CA HIS A 18 19.68 -3.11 4.66
C HIS A 18 18.19 -3.13 4.40
N LEU A 19 17.45 -4.03 5.05
CA LEU A 19 15.99 -4.12 4.97
C LEU A 19 15.32 -2.83 5.47
N VAL A 20 15.74 -2.30 6.61
CA VAL A 20 15.17 -1.07 7.19
C VAL A 20 15.43 0.14 6.29
N LYS A 21 16.62 0.24 5.70
CA LYS A 21 16.96 1.29 4.73
C LYS A 21 16.15 1.15 3.45
N GLY A 22 16.00 -0.07 2.92
CA GLY A 22 15.18 -0.36 1.75
C GLY A 22 13.71 0.01 1.96
N ILE A 23 13.12 -0.40 3.09
CA ILE A 23 11.75 -0.02 3.47
C ILE A 23 11.61 1.50 3.61
N GLY A 24 12.57 2.17 4.26
CA GLY A 24 12.55 3.62 4.42
C GLY A 24 12.59 4.36 3.08
N ARG A 25 13.36 3.86 2.12
CA ARG A 25 13.45 4.39 0.76
C ARG A 25 12.16 4.12 -0.02
N ALA A 26 11.64 2.89 0.06
CA ALA A 26 10.36 2.50 -0.52
C ALA A 26 9.23 3.41 -0.04
N LEU A 27 9.12 3.64 1.26
CA LEU A 27 8.14 4.56 1.84
C LEU A 27 8.29 5.98 1.31
N LYS A 28 9.52 6.48 1.18
CA LYS A 28 9.77 7.84 0.68
C LYS A 28 9.35 8.00 -0.77
N THR A 29 9.61 7.01 -1.62
CA THR A 29 9.22 7.02 -3.04
C THR A 29 7.71 6.85 -3.20
N SER A 30 7.09 6.04 -2.34
CA SER A 30 5.66 5.68 -2.40
C SER A 30 4.74 6.70 -1.71
N VAL A 31 5.28 7.68 -1.00
CA VAL A 31 4.51 8.62 -0.17
C VAL A 31 3.36 9.29 -0.93
N VAL A 32 3.59 9.69 -2.17
CA VAL A 32 2.58 10.35 -3.00
C VAL A 32 1.41 9.41 -3.30
N VAL A 33 1.72 8.14 -3.60
CA VAL A 33 0.70 7.13 -3.90
C VAL A 33 -0.06 6.72 -2.64
N LEU A 34 0.64 6.58 -1.51
CA LEU A 34 0.01 6.31 -0.21
C LEU A 34 -0.94 7.43 0.20
N ILE A 35 -0.54 8.69 0.03
CA ILE A 35 -1.42 9.84 0.27
C ILE A 35 -2.63 9.81 -0.67
N GLY A 36 -2.42 9.55 -1.96
CA GLY A 36 -3.51 9.38 -2.94
C GLY A 36 -4.49 8.29 -2.53
N PHE A 37 -3.99 7.16 -2.04
CA PHE A 37 -4.81 6.05 -1.55
C PHE A 37 -5.60 6.43 -0.28
N ILE A 38 -4.99 7.13 0.67
CA ILE A 38 -5.68 7.64 1.87
C ILE A 38 -6.80 8.62 1.47
N ILE A 39 -6.53 9.54 0.54
CA ILE A 39 -7.54 10.47 0.03
C ILE A 39 -8.68 9.69 -0.64
N TYR A 40 -8.36 8.65 -1.41
CA TYR A 40 -9.36 7.79 -2.05
C TYR A 40 -10.25 7.07 -1.04
N ILE A 41 -9.68 6.52 0.05
CA ILE A 41 -10.43 5.94 1.18
C ILE A 41 -11.34 6.99 1.80
N PHE A 42 -10.81 8.19 2.04
CA PHE A 42 -11.56 9.28 2.66
C PHE A 42 -12.77 9.69 1.81
N ILE A 43 -12.59 9.90 0.51
CA ILE A 43 -13.67 10.26 -0.42
C ILE A 43 -14.76 9.17 -0.42
N ASN A 44 -14.37 7.89 -0.54
CA ASN A 44 -15.33 6.79 -0.53
C ASN A 44 -16.03 6.64 0.83
N GLY A 45 -15.33 6.86 1.94
CA GLY A 45 -15.91 6.83 3.28
C GLY A 45 -16.99 7.89 3.48
N ILE A 46 -16.71 9.13 3.06
CA ILE A 46 -17.69 10.22 3.12
C ILE A 46 -18.86 9.96 2.16
N PHE A 47 -18.58 9.45 0.97
CA PHE A 47 -19.63 9.11 0.00
C PHE A 47 -20.54 7.99 0.54
N SER A 48 -19.97 6.94 1.11
CA SER A 48 -20.70 5.86 1.77
C SER A 48 -21.57 6.38 2.93
N PHE A 49 -21.04 7.31 3.74
CA PHE A 49 -21.81 7.97 4.79
C PHE A 49 -23.10 8.60 4.23
N TYR A 50 -22.98 9.42 3.20
CA TYR A 50 -24.16 10.08 2.63
C TYR A 50 -25.15 9.10 2.00
N LEU A 51 -24.68 8.02 1.39
CA LEU A 51 -25.55 7.01 0.78
C LEU A 51 -26.28 6.15 1.82
N PHE A 52 -25.59 5.74 2.88
CA PHE A 52 -26.04 4.63 3.73
C PHE A 52 -26.35 5.00 5.19
N LYS A 53 -26.11 6.24 5.63
CA LYS A 53 -26.38 6.67 7.02
C LYS A 53 -27.82 6.43 7.50
N GLY A 54 -28.78 6.50 6.60
CA GLY A 54 -30.19 6.25 6.91
C GLY A 54 -30.60 4.78 6.80
N ILE A 55 -29.77 3.94 6.16
CA ILE A 55 -30.05 2.53 5.93
C ILE A 55 -29.37 1.67 6.99
N SER A 56 -28.11 1.96 7.33
CA SER A 56 -27.37 1.22 8.31
C SER A 56 -26.50 2.15 9.18
N PRO A 57 -27.08 2.73 10.23
CA PRO A 57 -26.38 3.60 11.14
C PRO A 57 -25.21 2.92 11.87
N GLU A 58 -25.26 1.59 11.98
CA GLU A 58 -24.18 0.79 12.61
C GLU A 58 -22.84 0.94 11.88
N TYR A 59 -22.87 0.92 10.54
CA TYR A 59 -21.66 1.00 9.71
C TYR A 59 -21.39 2.41 9.20
N PHE A 60 -22.45 3.21 8.98
CA PHE A 60 -22.39 4.49 8.27
C PHE A 60 -23.12 5.63 8.98
N GLY A 61 -23.41 5.50 10.28
CA GLY A 61 -24.18 6.49 11.04
C GLY A 61 -23.44 7.82 11.27
N ASP A 62 -22.13 7.80 11.25
CA ASP A 62 -21.26 8.97 11.36
C ASP A 62 -20.04 8.86 10.43
N PRO A 63 -19.35 9.98 10.13
CA PRO A 63 -18.21 9.97 9.21
C PRO A 63 -17.06 9.06 9.65
N LEU A 64 -16.79 8.92 10.95
CA LEU A 64 -15.69 8.11 11.46
C LEU A 64 -16.00 6.62 11.30
N SER A 65 -17.20 6.19 11.69
CA SER A 65 -17.68 4.82 11.49
C SER A 65 -17.70 4.45 10.01
N SER A 66 -18.06 5.41 9.14
CA SER A 66 -18.07 5.23 7.69
C SER A 66 -16.66 5.06 7.11
N LEU A 67 -15.70 5.84 7.57
CA LEU A 67 -14.29 5.70 7.21
C LEU A 67 -13.74 4.35 7.65
N TYR A 68 -14.04 3.92 8.87
CA TYR A 68 -13.60 2.65 9.39
C TYR A 68 -14.21 1.47 8.62
N SER A 69 -15.51 1.51 8.32
CA SER A 69 -16.20 0.51 7.51
C SER A 69 -15.63 0.43 6.09
N THR A 70 -15.38 1.58 5.47
CA THR A 70 -14.74 1.65 4.15
C THR A 70 -13.32 1.10 4.17
N PHE A 71 -12.55 1.41 5.20
CA PHE A 71 -11.21 0.84 5.40
C PHE A 71 -11.24 -0.69 5.50
N LYS A 72 -12.19 -1.26 6.27
CA LYS A 72 -12.38 -2.72 6.34
C LYS A 72 -12.64 -3.33 4.96
N ILE A 73 -13.53 -2.70 4.17
CA ILE A 73 -13.82 -3.15 2.81
C ILE A 73 -12.58 -3.11 1.92
N PHE A 74 -11.75 -2.07 2.02
CA PHE A 74 -10.52 -1.92 1.24
C PHE A 74 -9.45 -2.93 1.63
N THR A 75 -9.40 -3.33 2.91
CA THR A 75 -8.52 -4.42 3.38
C THR A 75 -9.10 -5.81 3.11
N LEU A 76 -10.25 -5.89 2.45
CA LEU A 76 -10.99 -7.12 2.15
C LEU A 76 -11.48 -7.87 3.39
N GLU A 77 -11.47 -7.22 4.56
CA GLU A 77 -11.92 -7.80 5.80
C GLU A 77 -13.44 -7.70 5.93
N GLY A 78 -14.12 -8.85 5.86
CA GLY A 78 -15.58 -8.92 5.98
C GLY A 78 -16.33 -8.06 4.96
N TRP A 79 -15.75 -7.80 3.78
CA TRP A 79 -16.31 -6.92 2.76
C TRP A 79 -17.74 -7.31 2.33
N TYR A 80 -18.06 -8.60 2.40
CA TYR A 80 -19.37 -9.14 2.02
C TYR A 80 -20.42 -8.95 3.12
N GLU A 81 -20.02 -8.91 4.39
CA GLU A 81 -20.94 -8.81 5.53
C GLU A 81 -21.71 -7.48 5.53
N ILE A 82 -21.01 -6.40 5.19
CA ILE A 82 -21.59 -5.05 5.18
C ILE A 82 -22.72 -4.95 4.14
N PRO A 83 -22.50 -5.23 2.84
CA PRO A 83 -23.57 -5.18 1.85
C PRO A 83 -24.70 -6.19 2.12
N GLU A 84 -24.38 -7.38 2.62
CA GLU A 84 -25.40 -8.37 3.00
C GLU A 84 -26.31 -7.84 4.13
N ASN A 85 -25.75 -7.19 5.13
CA ASN A 85 -26.52 -6.60 6.21
C ASN A 85 -27.37 -5.40 5.74
N LEU A 86 -26.81 -4.54 4.89
CA LEU A 86 -27.53 -3.41 4.33
C LEU A 86 -28.75 -3.82 3.50
N THR A 87 -28.62 -4.88 2.71
CA THR A 87 -29.64 -5.27 1.72
C THR A 87 -30.80 -6.07 2.29
N LYS A 88 -30.73 -6.54 3.57
CA LYS A 88 -31.76 -7.36 4.20
C LYS A 88 -33.18 -6.78 4.12
N ASN A 89 -33.32 -5.47 4.19
CA ASN A 89 -34.59 -4.77 4.21
C ASN A 89 -34.80 -3.83 3.00
N LEU A 90 -33.99 -3.97 1.96
CA LEU A 90 -34.08 -3.15 0.77
C LEU A 90 -34.87 -3.84 -0.36
N SER A 91 -35.42 -3.05 -1.28
CA SER A 91 -36.01 -3.58 -2.50
C SER A 91 -34.97 -4.26 -3.37
N THR A 92 -35.38 -5.19 -4.23
CA THR A 92 -34.47 -5.93 -5.13
C THR A 92 -33.64 -4.98 -6.00
N ILE A 93 -34.21 -3.90 -6.49
CA ILE A 93 -33.51 -2.92 -7.34
C ILE A 93 -32.46 -2.18 -6.52
N THR A 94 -32.80 -1.69 -5.33
CA THR A 94 -31.86 -0.98 -4.46
C THR A 94 -30.73 -1.90 -3.99
N SER A 95 -31.04 -3.15 -3.66
CA SER A 95 -30.04 -4.17 -3.29
C SER A 95 -29.06 -4.41 -4.43
N PHE A 96 -29.52 -4.48 -5.68
CA PHE A 96 -28.64 -4.64 -6.84
C PHE A 96 -27.64 -3.49 -6.96
N PHE A 97 -28.09 -2.23 -6.86
CA PHE A 97 -27.19 -1.08 -6.91
C PHE A 97 -26.24 -1.03 -5.71
N THR A 98 -26.70 -1.42 -4.52
CA THR A 98 -25.85 -1.53 -3.34
C THR A 98 -24.74 -2.56 -3.54
N TYR A 99 -25.05 -3.76 -4.01
CA TYR A 99 -24.02 -4.75 -4.32
C TYR A 99 -23.04 -4.26 -5.40
N MET A 100 -23.52 -3.64 -6.47
CA MET A 100 -22.65 -3.09 -7.51
C MET A 100 -21.70 -2.03 -6.97
N TYR A 101 -22.18 -1.16 -6.09
CA TYR A 101 -21.35 -0.16 -5.41
C TYR A 101 -20.22 -0.80 -4.58
N PHE A 102 -20.55 -1.80 -3.76
CA PHE A 102 -19.55 -2.48 -2.93
C PHE A 102 -18.57 -3.31 -3.76
N ILE A 103 -19.02 -3.98 -4.81
CA ILE A 103 -18.13 -4.67 -5.75
C ILE A 103 -17.16 -3.68 -6.40
N PHE A 104 -17.64 -2.53 -6.82
CA PHE A 104 -16.80 -1.49 -7.40
C PHE A 104 -15.73 -0.99 -6.42
N ILE A 105 -16.10 -0.73 -5.15
CA ILE A 105 -15.16 -0.32 -4.11
C ILE A 105 -14.13 -1.40 -3.82
N VAL A 106 -14.54 -2.65 -3.69
CA VAL A 106 -13.65 -3.79 -3.47
C VAL A 106 -12.66 -3.92 -4.63
N PHE A 107 -13.15 -3.80 -5.85
CA PHE A 107 -12.30 -3.93 -7.03
C PHE A 107 -11.28 -2.80 -7.11
N THR A 108 -11.71 -1.56 -6.97
CA THR A 108 -10.86 -0.38 -7.14
C THR A 108 -9.97 -0.10 -5.91
N GLY A 109 -10.50 -0.22 -4.70
CA GLY A 109 -9.79 0.04 -3.45
C GLY A 109 -9.09 -1.18 -2.89
N GLY A 110 -9.80 -2.30 -2.78
CA GLY A 110 -9.26 -3.54 -2.23
C GLY A 110 -8.23 -4.18 -3.18
N ILE A 111 -8.68 -4.67 -4.31
CA ILE A 111 -7.81 -5.45 -5.21
C ILE A 111 -6.79 -4.55 -5.91
N PHE A 112 -7.24 -3.50 -6.57
CA PHE A 112 -6.37 -2.64 -7.36
C PHE A 112 -5.48 -1.75 -6.47
N GLY A 113 -6.06 -1.16 -5.42
CA GLY A 113 -5.32 -0.29 -4.50
C GLY A 113 -4.22 -1.02 -3.74
N ILE A 114 -4.50 -2.20 -3.17
CA ILE A 114 -3.49 -3.01 -2.49
C ILE A 114 -2.42 -3.50 -3.47
N SER A 115 -2.81 -3.92 -4.68
CA SER A 115 -1.87 -4.34 -5.71
C SER A 115 -0.93 -3.21 -6.14
N LEU A 116 -1.44 -1.99 -6.25
CA LEU A 116 -0.64 -0.81 -6.56
C LEU A 116 0.38 -0.52 -5.45
N VAL A 117 -0.05 -0.55 -4.19
CA VAL A 117 0.84 -0.36 -3.03
C VAL A 117 1.93 -1.43 -3.02
N ASN A 118 1.58 -2.70 -3.21
CA ASN A 118 2.54 -3.80 -3.27
C ASN A 118 3.54 -3.63 -4.43
N SER A 119 3.08 -3.23 -5.62
CA SER A 119 3.95 -3.00 -6.78
C SER A 119 5.02 -1.94 -6.48
N ILE A 120 4.64 -0.84 -5.83
CA ILE A 120 5.56 0.23 -5.47
C ILE A 120 6.59 -0.24 -4.43
N PHE A 121 6.19 -1.05 -3.44
CA PHE A 121 7.13 -1.63 -2.49
C PHE A 121 8.14 -2.55 -3.17
N VAL A 122 7.67 -3.41 -4.08
CA VAL A 122 8.55 -4.31 -4.84
C VAL A 122 9.51 -3.51 -5.72
N ASP A 123 9.02 -2.51 -6.44
CA ASP A 123 9.84 -1.66 -7.31
C ASP A 123 10.94 -0.92 -6.52
N ALA A 124 10.61 -0.38 -5.35
CA ALA A 124 11.58 0.28 -4.50
C ALA A 124 12.63 -0.67 -3.92
N MET A 125 12.28 -1.94 -3.66
CA MET A 125 13.22 -2.96 -3.22
C MET A 125 14.15 -3.42 -4.34
N VAL A 126 13.64 -3.55 -5.56
CA VAL A 126 14.42 -3.93 -6.74
C VAL A 126 15.37 -2.81 -7.17
N SER A 127 14.93 -1.56 -7.12
CA SER A 127 15.75 -0.39 -7.43
C SER A 127 17.02 -0.30 -6.55
N ASP A 128 16.94 -0.69 -5.28
CA ASP A 128 18.10 -0.68 -4.38
C ASP A 128 19.19 -1.68 -4.83
N ASN A 129 18.79 -2.84 -5.35
CA ASN A 129 19.72 -3.82 -5.91
C ASN A 129 20.37 -3.34 -7.22
N ASN A 130 19.63 -2.62 -8.05
CA ASN A 130 20.12 -2.10 -9.32
C ASN A 130 21.15 -0.98 -9.09
N ASP A 131 20.95 -0.08 -8.13
CA ASP A 131 21.92 0.96 -7.77
C ASP A 131 23.26 0.38 -7.28
N GLU A 132 23.25 -0.76 -6.59
CA GLU A 132 24.46 -1.44 -6.15
C GLU A 132 25.17 -2.16 -7.31
N LEU A 133 24.41 -2.74 -8.21
CA LEU A 133 24.92 -3.35 -9.44
C LEU A 133 25.55 -2.31 -10.37
N GLU A 134 24.92 -1.16 -10.58
CA GLU A 134 25.42 -0.07 -11.40
C GLU A 134 26.76 0.45 -10.87
N LYS A 135 26.87 0.66 -9.55
CA LYS A 135 28.16 1.02 -8.92
C LYS A 135 29.26 -0.01 -9.12
N LYS A 136 28.92 -1.30 -9.10
CA LYS A 136 29.91 -2.38 -9.37
C LYS A 136 30.32 -2.39 -10.83
N ILE A 137 29.42 -2.15 -11.75
CA ILE A 137 29.70 -2.03 -13.17
C ILE A 137 30.64 -0.85 -13.45
N ASP A 138 30.35 0.32 -12.90
CA ASP A 138 31.19 1.52 -13.02
C ASP A 138 32.61 1.30 -12.48
N LEU A 139 32.74 0.54 -11.38
CA LEU A 139 34.03 0.16 -10.82
C LEU A 139 34.82 -0.80 -11.70
N ILE A 140 34.13 -1.72 -12.38
CA ILE A 140 34.75 -2.67 -13.31
C ILE A 140 35.21 -1.92 -14.57
N ASP A 141 34.38 -1.04 -15.14
CA ASP A 141 34.71 -0.21 -16.30
C ASP A 141 35.96 0.63 -16.04
N LYS A 142 36.03 1.32 -14.91
CA LYS A 142 37.23 2.09 -14.53
C LYS A 142 38.49 1.22 -14.44
N LYS A 143 38.39 0.00 -13.89
CA LYS A 143 39.51 -0.92 -13.82
C LYS A 143 39.95 -1.43 -15.21
N ILE A 144 39.03 -1.65 -16.10
CA ILE A 144 39.30 -2.05 -17.48
C ILE A 144 40.05 -0.93 -18.19
N ASP A 145 39.61 0.32 -18.07
CA ASP A 145 40.25 1.49 -18.66
C ASP A 145 41.68 1.69 -18.15
N GLU A 146 41.91 1.51 -16.84
CA GLU A 146 43.21 1.57 -16.26
C GLU A 146 44.17 0.48 -16.77
N LEU A 147 43.65 -0.74 -17.03
CA LEU A 147 44.42 -1.85 -17.59
C LEU A 147 44.75 -1.63 -19.06
N LEU A 148 43.82 -1.09 -19.82
CA LEU A 148 44.03 -0.77 -21.24
C LEU A 148 45.08 0.33 -21.41
N THR A 149 44.99 1.39 -20.62
CA THR A 149 46.02 2.47 -20.62
C THR A 149 47.40 2.05 -20.16
N LYS A 150 47.47 1.07 -19.23
CA LYS A 150 48.75 0.46 -18.87
C LYS A 150 49.37 -0.39 -20.01
N LYS A 151 48.53 -1.10 -20.77
CA LYS A 151 48.98 -1.96 -21.85
C LYS A 151 49.44 -1.14 -23.07
N GLU A 152 48.87 0.04 -23.32
CA GLU A 152 49.30 0.94 -24.40
C GLU A 152 50.67 1.65 -24.10
N LYS A 153 51.04 1.73 -22.82
CA LYS A 153 52.31 2.37 -22.37
C LYS A 153 53.47 1.38 -22.18
N SER A 154 53.26 0.10 -22.38
CA SER A 154 54.24 -0.97 -22.30
C SER A 154 54.65 -1.47 -23.69
#